data_1311903724baee61731a1e79901c86e3
#
_entry.id   1311903724baee61731a1e79901c86e3
#
_cell.length_a   1.000
_cell.length_b   1.000
_cell.length_c   1.000
_cell.angle_alpha   90.00
_cell.angle_beta   90.00
_cell.angle_gamma   90.00
#
_symmetry.space_group_name_H-M   'P 1'
#
loop_
_entity.id
_entity.type
_entity.pdbx_description
1 polymer ?
#
loop_
_entity_poly.entity_id
_entity_poly.type
_entity_poly.pdbx_seq_one_letter_code
_entity_poly.pdbx_strand_id
1 'polypeptide(L)'
;YQAKFENPKIFEESTVRKKLKEYVSEGILVTEKQGKIVCYRKSENFKDYNIDMLNFFSEVAPCGVIGSFLLDAESKKPDREYFAFKHHYITSALDSEIVCQLFGAMHEKRSIVMNMINREKKSVSQNYVIPLRIMSSVQNGRQYLMAYAPRFRKIISYRIDNILSVKYSEKWEQFDELRERLDCMKEHMWGVSTQSKVGRKLEKVTFNVCYEEGEEHIHR
;
A
#
# COMPACT_ATOMS: atom_id res chain seq x y z
N TYR A 1 -10.61 13.63 -5.31
CA TYR A 1 -9.77 13.01 -4.28
C TYR A 1 -10.16 13.51 -2.88
N GLN A 2 -10.21 14.82 -2.67
CA GLN A 2 -10.59 15.44 -1.39
C GLN A 2 -12.03 15.07 -0.92
N ALA A 3 -12.96 14.86 -1.84
CA ALA A 3 -14.35 14.51 -1.52
C ALA A 3 -14.50 13.06 -0.99
N LYS A 4 -13.51 12.19 -1.16
CA LYS A 4 -13.52 10.80 -0.67
C LYS A 4 -13.02 10.65 0.77
N PHE A 5 -12.40 11.65 1.35
CA PHE A 5 -11.78 11.57 2.67
C PHE A 5 -12.44 12.58 3.62
N GLU A 6 -12.78 12.14 4.81
CA GLU A 6 -13.37 12.98 5.88
C GLU A 6 -12.41 14.08 6.38
N ASN A 7 -11.12 14.04 5.99
CA ASN A 7 -10.14 15.04 6.35
C ASN A 7 -9.48 15.64 5.09
N PRO A 8 -10.04 16.71 4.54
CA PRO A 8 -9.82 17.16 3.16
C PRO A 8 -8.51 17.93 2.89
N LYS A 9 -7.66 18.19 3.86
CA LYS A 9 -6.47 19.04 3.66
C LYS A 9 -5.17 18.25 3.46
N ILE A 10 -5.15 17.36 2.47
CA ILE A 10 -3.89 16.75 2.01
C ILE A 10 -3.09 17.71 1.12
N PHE A 11 -3.78 18.62 0.40
CA PHE A 11 -3.15 19.61 -0.45
C PHE A 11 -3.74 21.01 -0.18
N GLU A 12 -2.87 22.00 -0.08
CA GLU A 12 -3.32 23.39 -0.09
C GLU A 12 -3.89 23.76 -1.46
N GLU A 13 -4.96 24.52 -1.48
CA GLU A 13 -5.63 24.96 -2.71
C GLU A 13 -4.67 25.71 -3.66
N SER A 14 -3.76 26.48 -3.09
CA SER A 14 -2.69 27.18 -3.82
C SER A 14 -1.79 26.22 -4.60
N THR A 15 -1.41 25.10 -3.99
CA THR A 15 -0.58 24.05 -4.60
C THR A 15 -1.30 23.38 -5.76
N VAL A 16 -2.59 23.05 -5.58
CA VAL A 16 -3.40 22.45 -6.64
C VAL A 16 -3.55 23.40 -7.81
N ARG A 17 -3.85 24.69 -7.56
CA ARG A 17 -3.96 25.71 -8.60
C ARG A 17 -2.65 25.91 -9.36
N LYS A 18 -1.51 25.88 -8.66
CA LYS A 18 -0.19 26.00 -9.29
C LYS A 18 0.07 24.81 -10.22
N LYS A 19 -0.18 23.59 -9.75
CA LYS A 19 -0.02 22.38 -10.57
C LYS A 19 -0.95 22.33 -11.77
N LEU A 20 -2.21 22.72 -11.64
CA LEU A 20 -3.13 22.79 -12.76
C LEU A 20 -2.65 23.79 -13.84
N LYS A 21 -2.10 24.95 -13.44
CA LYS A 21 -1.51 25.90 -14.40
C LYS A 21 -0.27 25.33 -15.08
N GLU A 22 0.58 24.63 -14.34
CA GLU A 22 1.76 23.93 -14.87
C GLU A 22 1.33 22.91 -15.93
N TYR A 23 0.34 22.07 -15.66
CA TYR A 23 -0.18 21.08 -16.61
C TYR A 23 -0.84 21.74 -17.85
N VAL A 24 -1.42 22.92 -17.72
CA VAL A 24 -1.89 23.68 -18.88
C VAL A 24 -0.72 24.20 -19.71
N SER A 25 0.35 24.70 -19.07
CA SER A 25 1.55 25.15 -19.79
C SER A 25 2.30 24.03 -20.51
N GLU A 26 2.23 22.83 -19.95
CA GLU A 26 2.80 21.60 -20.54
C GLU A 26 1.92 20.98 -21.64
N GLY A 27 0.73 21.52 -21.88
CA GLY A 27 -0.19 21.00 -22.88
C GLY A 27 -0.91 19.71 -22.47
N ILE A 28 -0.83 19.33 -21.21
CA ILE A 28 -1.51 18.17 -20.64
C ILE A 28 -2.99 18.44 -20.41
N LEU A 29 -3.30 19.66 -19.96
CA LEU A 29 -4.65 20.14 -19.74
C LEU A 29 -4.96 21.34 -20.63
N VAL A 30 -6.23 21.50 -20.95
CA VAL A 30 -6.79 22.72 -21.55
C VAL A 30 -7.80 23.33 -20.60
N THR A 31 -7.89 24.65 -20.60
CA THR A 31 -8.88 25.39 -19.82
C THR A 31 -10.10 25.70 -20.68
N GLU A 32 -11.28 25.46 -20.13
CA GLU A 32 -12.56 25.79 -20.72
C GLU A 32 -13.37 26.66 -19.75
N LYS A 33 -13.98 27.74 -20.24
CA LYS A 33 -14.84 28.62 -19.42
C LYS A 33 -16.28 28.18 -19.55
N GLN A 34 -16.89 27.81 -18.44
CA GLN A 34 -18.32 27.59 -18.34
C GLN A 34 -18.94 28.73 -17.50
N GLY A 35 -19.35 29.82 -18.17
CA GLY A 35 -19.79 31.02 -17.51
C GLY A 35 -18.63 31.72 -16.74
N LYS A 36 -18.75 31.83 -15.41
CA LYS A 36 -17.72 32.40 -14.53
C LYS A 36 -16.73 31.36 -13.99
N ILE A 37 -16.94 30.09 -14.27
CA ILE A 37 -16.12 29.00 -13.74
C ILE A 37 -15.08 28.58 -14.78
N VAL A 38 -13.84 28.41 -14.37
CA VAL A 38 -12.78 27.83 -15.19
C VAL A 38 -12.73 26.35 -14.91
N CYS A 39 -13.02 25.54 -15.93
CA CYS A 39 -12.91 24.11 -15.90
C CYS A 39 -11.62 23.66 -16.59
N TYR A 40 -11.06 22.55 -16.14
CA TYR A 40 -9.89 21.93 -16.75
C TYR A 40 -10.32 20.62 -17.41
N ARG A 41 -9.87 20.42 -18.64
CA ARG A 41 -10.13 19.22 -19.43
C ARG A 41 -8.82 18.64 -19.92
N LYS A 42 -8.75 17.33 -20.09
CA LYS A 42 -7.63 16.62 -20.71
C LYS A 42 -7.42 17.19 -22.13
N SER A 43 -6.17 17.49 -22.47
CA SER A 43 -5.81 17.95 -23.82
C SER A 43 -5.97 16.81 -24.83
N GLU A 44 -6.33 17.13 -26.07
CA GLU A 44 -6.37 16.14 -27.17
C GLU A 44 -4.99 15.61 -27.54
N ASN A 45 -3.95 16.40 -27.26
CA ASN A 45 -2.55 16.02 -27.44
C ASN A 45 -2.01 15.15 -26.31
N PHE A 46 -2.80 14.92 -25.26
CA PHE A 46 -2.41 14.06 -24.17
C PHE A 46 -2.42 12.61 -24.66
N LYS A 47 -1.23 12.02 -24.76
CA LYS A 47 -1.08 10.61 -25.11
C LYS A 47 -1.75 9.77 -24.05
N ASP A 48 -2.70 8.94 -24.44
CA ASP A 48 -3.29 7.97 -23.53
C ASP A 48 -2.20 7.08 -22.95
N TYR A 49 -2.25 6.85 -21.64
CA TYR A 49 -1.38 5.87 -21.02
C TYR A 49 -1.65 4.51 -21.64
N ASN A 50 -0.57 3.77 -21.85
CA ASN A 50 -0.72 2.36 -22.18
C ASN A 50 -1.31 1.67 -20.97
N ILE A 51 -2.58 1.26 -21.05
CA ILE A 51 -3.32 0.60 -19.98
C ILE A 51 -2.62 -0.70 -19.55
N ASP A 52 -1.94 -1.38 -20.50
CA ASP A 52 -1.19 -2.60 -20.21
C ASP A 52 0.02 -2.31 -19.31
N MET A 53 0.71 -1.18 -19.51
CA MET A 53 1.76 -0.75 -18.58
C MET A 53 1.19 -0.44 -17.19
N LEU A 54 0.05 0.23 -17.11
CA LEU A 54 -0.61 0.50 -15.84
C LEU A 54 -1.03 -0.79 -15.15
N ASN A 55 -1.55 -1.75 -15.91
CA ASN A 55 -1.88 -3.08 -15.41
C ASN A 55 -0.65 -3.80 -14.87
N PHE A 56 0.47 -3.77 -15.61
CA PHE A 56 1.74 -4.30 -15.13
C PHE A 56 2.18 -3.64 -13.82
N PHE A 57 2.19 -2.31 -13.74
CA PHE A 57 2.56 -1.59 -12.53
C PHE A 57 1.60 -1.80 -11.36
N SER A 58 0.32 -2.08 -11.61
CA SER A 58 -0.62 -2.45 -10.56
C SER A 58 -0.31 -3.78 -9.90
N GLU A 59 0.34 -4.67 -10.66
CA GLU A 59 0.67 -6.03 -10.21
C GLU A 59 2.06 -6.11 -9.57
N VAL A 60 2.95 -5.14 -9.84
CA VAL A 60 4.34 -5.14 -9.37
C VAL A 60 4.48 -4.22 -8.16
N ALA A 61 4.84 -4.79 -7.01
CA ALA A 61 5.28 -4.00 -5.86
C ALA A 61 6.66 -3.35 -6.17
N PRO A 62 6.91 -2.09 -5.77
CA PRO A 62 6.13 -1.20 -4.92
C PRO A 62 5.13 -0.31 -5.68
N CYS A 63 5.04 -0.41 -7.00
CA CYS A 63 4.20 0.44 -7.85
C CYS A 63 2.72 0.03 -7.83
N GLY A 64 2.38 -1.14 -7.28
CA GLY A 64 1.05 -1.73 -7.32
C GLY A 64 -0.06 -0.81 -6.83
N VAL A 65 0.18 -0.06 -5.76
CA VAL A 65 -0.81 0.89 -5.22
C VAL A 65 -1.09 2.02 -6.20
N ILE A 66 -0.05 2.59 -6.81
CA ILE A 66 -0.18 3.68 -7.78
C ILE A 66 -0.85 3.17 -9.06
N GLY A 67 -0.41 2.02 -9.56
CA GLY A 67 -0.99 1.39 -10.74
C GLY A 67 -2.47 1.06 -10.53
N SER A 68 -2.82 0.47 -9.40
CA SER A 68 -4.20 0.14 -9.04
C SER A 68 -5.08 1.40 -8.96
N PHE A 69 -4.58 2.46 -8.33
CA PHE A 69 -5.27 3.74 -8.24
C PHE A 69 -5.53 4.36 -9.62
N LEU A 70 -4.56 4.30 -10.53
CA LEU A 70 -4.69 4.80 -11.89
C LEU A 70 -5.69 3.97 -12.70
N LEU A 71 -5.70 2.65 -12.53
CA LEU A 71 -6.67 1.75 -13.17
C LEU A 71 -8.10 1.98 -12.66
N ASP A 72 -8.28 2.23 -11.37
CA ASP A 72 -9.58 2.57 -10.79
C ASP A 72 -10.14 3.88 -11.34
N ALA A 73 -9.26 4.83 -11.69
CA ALA A 73 -9.63 6.09 -12.30
C ALA A 73 -10.02 5.95 -13.79
N GLU A 74 -9.51 4.94 -14.47
CA GLU A 74 -9.80 4.62 -15.85
C GLU A 74 -10.88 3.54 -15.94
N SER A 75 -12.12 3.85 -16.10
CA SER A 75 -13.28 2.93 -16.12
C SER A 75 -13.21 1.79 -17.17
N LYS A 76 -12.09 1.61 -17.83
CA LYS A 76 -11.83 0.58 -18.84
C LYS A 76 -11.18 -0.64 -18.21
N LYS A 77 -11.71 -1.81 -18.51
CA LYS A 77 -11.01 -3.07 -18.19
C LYS A 77 -9.70 -3.12 -18.99
N PRO A 78 -8.55 -3.33 -18.32
CA PRO A 78 -7.28 -3.42 -19.03
C PRO A 78 -7.30 -4.61 -19.99
N ASP A 79 -6.84 -4.36 -21.22
CA ASP A 79 -6.56 -5.44 -22.16
C ASP A 79 -5.25 -6.10 -21.73
N ARG A 80 -5.27 -7.41 -21.52
CA ARG A 80 -4.12 -8.18 -21.05
C ARG A 80 -3.34 -8.82 -22.22
N GLU A 81 -3.27 -8.14 -23.31
CA GLU A 81 -2.64 -8.65 -24.53
C GLU A 81 -1.15 -8.96 -24.35
N TYR A 82 -0.42 -8.11 -23.63
CA TYR A 82 1.04 -8.23 -23.50
C TYR A 82 1.50 -8.88 -22.21
N PHE A 83 0.67 -8.89 -21.16
CA PHE A 83 1.04 -9.42 -19.87
C PHE A 83 0.00 -10.39 -19.35
N ALA A 84 0.45 -11.59 -19.01
CA ALA A 84 -0.35 -12.60 -18.35
C ALA A 84 0.36 -13.08 -17.09
N PHE A 85 -0.32 -13.01 -15.94
CA PHE A 85 0.20 -13.48 -14.67
C PHE A 85 -0.33 -14.86 -14.36
N LYS A 86 0.56 -15.78 -14.08
CA LYS A 86 0.22 -17.18 -13.77
C LYS A 86 -0.54 -17.31 -12.44
N HIS A 87 -0.32 -16.39 -11.51
CA HIS A 87 -0.88 -16.43 -10.17
C HIS A 87 -1.69 -15.16 -9.88
N HIS A 88 -3.01 -15.32 -9.77
CA HIS A 88 -3.96 -14.23 -9.53
C HIS A 88 -3.96 -13.66 -8.10
N TYR A 89 -3.15 -14.18 -7.19
CA TYR A 89 -3.09 -13.64 -5.83
C TYR A 89 -2.43 -12.25 -5.76
N ILE A 90 -1.68 -11.86 -6.80
CA ILE A 90 -1.12 -10.51 -6.93
C ILE A 90 -2.23 -9.54 -7.33
N THR A 91 -3.19 -9.99 -8.13
CA THR A 91 -4.34 -9.21 -8.59
C THR A 91 -5.47 -9.12 -7.55
N SER A 92 -5.38 -9.81 -6.43
CA SER A 92 -6.30 -9.56 -5.31
C SER A 92 -5.96 -8.20 -4.71
N ALA A 93 -6.20 -7.23 -5.54
CA ALA A 93 -5.89 -5.85 -5.44
C ALA A 93 -6.11 -5.34 -4.03
N LEU A 94 -5.12 -4.69 -3.53
CA LEU A 94 -5.29 -3.84 -2.39
C LEU A 94 -6.34 -2.80 -2.75
N ASP A 95 -7.30 -2.64 -1.89
CA ASP A 95 -8.16 -1.47 -1.93
C ASP A 95 -7.29 -0.23 -1.77
N SER A 96 -7.19 0.57 -2.83
CA SER A 96 -6.32 1.75 -2.87
C SER A 96 -6.70 2.78 -1.81
N GLU A 97 -7.98 2.85 -1.44
CA GLU A 97 -8.47 3.73 -0.38
C GLU A 97 -7.95 3.27 0.99
N ILE A 98 -8.03 1.98 1.29
CA ILE A 98 -7.50 1.42 2.52
C ILE A 98 -5.99 1.67 2.64
N VAL A 99 -5.24 1.45 1.56
CA VAL A 99 -3.79 1.66 1.57
C VAL A 99 -3.45 3.13 1.75
N CYS A 100 -4.16 4.05 1.10
CA CYS A 100 -3.98 5.49 1.30
C CYS A 100 -4.29 5.90 2.75
N GLN A 101 -5.35 5.35 3.36
CA GLN A 101 -5.67 5.60 4.77
C GLN A 101 -4.59 5.06 5.70
N LEU A 102 -4.02 3.89 5.42
CA LEU A 102 -2.91 3.35 6.20
C LEU A 102 -1.66 4.23 6.09
N PHE A 103 -1.31 4.70 4.89
CA PHE A 103 -0.19 5.63 4.71
C PHE A 103 -0.42 6.96 5.43
N GLY A 104 -1.63 7.52 5.34
CA GLY A 104 -1.99 8.74 6.06
C GLY A 104 -1.85 8.58 7.57
N ALA A 105 -2.37 7.47 8.13
CA ALA A 105 -2.26 7.18 9.55
C ALA A 105 -0.80 7.03 10.01
N MET A 106 0.05 6.36 9.22
CA MET A 106 1.48 6.25 9.50
C MET A 106 2.21 7.58 9.41
N HIS A 107 1.86 8.42 8.43
CA HIS A 107 2.44 9.75 8.27
C HIS A 107 2.06 10.68 9.42
N GLU A 108 0.81 10.66 9.84
CA GLU A 108 0.31 11.46 10.96
C GLU A 108 0.61 10.86 12.34
N LYS A 109 1.27 9.69 12.39
CA LYS A 109 1.59 8.93 13.60
C LYS A 109 0.34 8.65 14.45
N ARG A 110 -0.73 8.18 13.80
CA ARG A 110 -2.02 7.93 14.43
C ARG A 110 -2.28 6.44 14.59
N SER A 111 -3.00 6.12 15.66
CA SER A 111 -3.67 4.84 15.81
C SER A 111 -4.89 4.76 14.90
N ILE A 112 -5.32 3.56 14.61
CA ILE A 112 -6.48 3.28 13.76
C ILE A 112 -7.38 2.22 14.40
N VAL A 113 -8.65 2.30 14.04
CA VAL A 113 -9.62 1.23 14.23
C VAL A 113 -9.88 0.62 12.86
N MET A 114 -9.58 -0.66 12.67
CA MET A 114 -9.81 -1.36 11.42
C MET A 114 -10.79 -2.52 11.58
N ASN A 115 -11.70 -2.66 10.64
CA ASN A 115 -12.57 -3.82 10.52
C ASN A 115 -11.93 -4.82 9.56
N MET A 116 -11.83 -6.07 9.97
CA MET A 116 -11.23 -7.14 9.19
C MET A 116 -12.16 -8.33 9.05
N ILE A 117 -12.17 -8.93 7.87
CA ILE A 117 -12.87 -10.18 7.64
C ILE A 117 -11.99 -11.38 8.00
N ASN A 118 -12.53 -12.27 8.80
CA ASN A 118 -11.99 -13.62 8.95
C ASN A 118 -12.72 -14.52 7.95
N ARG A 119 -12.05 -14.88 6.86
CA ARG A 119 -12.65 -15.67 5.76
C ARG A 119 -13.02 -17.09 6.19
N GLU A 120 -12.28 -17.68 7.13
CA GLU A 120 -12.55 -19.04 7.63
C GLU A 120 -13.81 -19.06 8.50
N LYS A 121 -13.94 -18.09 9.40
CA LYS A 121 -15.06 -17.98 10.34
C LYS A 121 -16.23 -17.17 9.79
N LYS A 122 -16.11 -16.58 8.59
CA LYS A 122 -17.09 -15.66 7.99
C LYS A 122 -17.56 -14.57 8.96
N SER A 123 -16.65 -14.09 9.81
CA SER A 123 -16.92 -13.09 10.84
C SER A 123 -16.08 -11.83 10.60
N VAL A 124 -16.61 -10.70 11.02
CA VAL A 124 -15.88 -9.43 11.01
C VAL A 124 -15.38 -9.14 12.43
N SER A 125 -14.13 -8.77 12.55
CA SER A 125 -13.51 -8.36 13.81
C SER A 125 -13.04 -6.91 13.73
N GLN A 126 -13.23 -6.16 14.81
CA GLN A 126 -12.71 -4.82 14.96
C GLN A 126 -11.40 -4.87 15.74
N ASN A 127 -10.38 -4.19 15.21
CA ASN A 127 -9.05 -4.17 15.79
C ASN A 127 -8.57 -2.73 15.95
N TYR A 128 -8.16 -2.35 17.17
CA TYR A 128 -7.48 -1.10 17.46
C TYR A 128 -5.98 -1.33 17.44
N VAL A 129 -5.28 -0.64 16.54
CA VAL A 129 -3.84 -0.87 16.30
C VAL A 129 -3.12 0.43 15.90
N ILE A 130 -1.81 0.43 16.04
CA ILE A 130 -0.92 1.48 15.55
C ILE A 130 -0.22 0.94 14.31
N PRO A 131 -0.52 1.46 13.09
CA PRO A 131 0.09 1.01 11.85
C PRO A 131 1.53 1.49 11.77
N LEU A 132 2.48 0.59 11.55
CA LEU A 132 3.91 0.92 11.57
C LEU A 132 4.55 0.87 10.19
N ARG A 133 4.26 -0.19 9.41
CA ARG A 133 4.86 -0.43 8.09
C ARG A 133 4.03 -1.39 7.26
N ILE A 134 4.06 -1.23 5.96
CA ILE A 134 3.56 -2.23 5.01
C ILE A 134 4.74 -3.03 4.49
N MET A 135 4.62 -4.35 4.53
CA MET A 135 5.60 -5.28 4.01
C MET A 135 4.98 -6.14 2.91
N SER A 136 5.69 -6.28 1.80
CA SER A 136 5.30 -7.18 0.71
C SER A 136 6.09 -8.46 0.80
N SER A 137 5.38 -9.59 0.76
CA SER A 137 6.01 -10.91 0.70
C SER A 137 6.38 -11.22 -0.75
N VAL A 138 7.67 -11.38 -1.02
CA VAL A 138 8.16 -11.78 -2.35
C VAL A 138 7.78 -13.23 -2.69
N GLN A 139 7.50 -14.05 -1.71
CA GLN A 139 7.14 -15.44 -1.90
C GLN A 139 5.73 -15.62 -2.48
N ASN A 140 4.77 -14.80 -2.06
CA ASN A 140 3.37 -14.95 -2.42
C ASN A 140 2.70 -13.65 -2.90
N GLY A 141 3.48 -12.57 -3.06
CA GLY A 141 3.01 -11.28 -3.55
C GLY A 141 2.03 -10.54 -2.62
N ARG A 142 1.75 -11.09 -1.44
CA ARG A 142 0.78 -10.50 -0.50
C ARG A 142 1.41 -9.38 0.30
N GLN A 143 0.58 -8.40 0.62
CA GLN A 143 0.98 -7.29 1.46
C GLN A 143 0.39 -7.43 2.86
N TYR A 144 1.21 -7.06 3.82
CA TYR A 144 0.92 -7.17 5.24
C TYR A 144 1.15 -5.83 5.92
N LEU A 145 0.20 -5.42 6.73
CA LEU A 145 0.36 -4.32 7.65
C LEU A 145 1.04 -4.84 8.92
N MET A 146 2.21 -4.33 9.22
CA MET A 146 2.86 -4.50 10.52
C MET A 146 2.32 -3.44 11.45
N ALA A 147 1.60 -3.84 12.48
CA ALA A 147 0.98 -2.93 13.43
C ALA A 147 1.16 -3.38 14.87
N TYR A 148 1.34 -2.43 15.77
CA TYR A 148 1.32 -2.71 17.19
C TYR A 148 -0.12 -2.80 17.68
N ALA A 149 -0.44 -3.88 18.36
CA ALA A 149 -1.73 -4.13 18.97
C ALA A 149 -1.63 -3.94 20.50
N PRO A 150 -2.12 -2.82 21.07
CA PRO A 150 -1.99 -2.52 22.49
C PRO A 150 -2.62 -3.57 23.39
N ARG A 151 -3.75 -4.13 22.97
CA ARG A 151 -4.44 -5.21 23.70
C ARG A 151 -3.54 -6.42 23.98
N PHE A 152 -2.66 -6.75 23.02
CA PHE A 152 -1.76 -7.90 23.12
C PHE A 152 -0.32 -7.49 23.45
N ARG A 153 -0.03 -6.20 23.48
CA ARG A 153 1.32 -5.62 23.67
C ARG A 153 2.35 -6.19 22.71
N LYS A 154 1.91 -6.46 21.47
CA LYS A 154 2.73 -7.10 20.43
C LYS A 154 2.58 -6.39 19.09
N ILE A 155 3.64 -6.49 18.28
CA ILE A 155 3.56 -6.17 16.84
C ILE A 155 3.02 -7.42 16.16
N ILE A 156 1.99 -7.24 15.34
CA ILE A 156 1.28 -8.31 14.64
C ILE A 156 1.23 -7.96 13.16
N SER A 157 1.37 -8.96 12.30
CA SER A 157 1.17 -8.83 10.87
C SER A 157 -0.29 -9.09 10.50
N TYR A 158 -0.90 -8.13 9.80
CA TYR A 158 -2.27 -8.23 9.31
C TYR A 158 -2.28 -8.23 7.79
N ARG A 159 -3.00 -9.14 7.19
CA ARG A 159 -3.18 -9.15 5.73
C ARG A 159 -4.03 -7.96 5.31
N ILE A 160 -3.52 -7.13 4.40
CA ILE A 160 -4.22 -5.92 3.96
C ILE A 160 -5.48 -6.27 3.17
N ASP A 161 -5.45 -7.33 2.37
CA ASP A 161 -6.61 -7.83 1.60
C ASP A 161 -7.78 -8.35 2.46
N ASN A 162 -7.62 -8.44 3.77
CA ASN A 162 -8.68 -8.75 4.71
C ASN A 162 -9.22 -7.52 5.44
N ILE A 163 -8.67 -6.34 5.21
CA ILE A 163 -9.15 -5.09 5.82
C ILE A 163 -10.33 -4.58 5.00
N LEU A 164 -11.45 -4.33 5.66
CA LEU A 164 -12.68 -3.84 5.05
C LEU A 164 -12.82 -2.32 5.17
N SER A 165 -12.33 -1.76 6.27
CA SER A 165 -12.37 -0.32 6.52
C SER A 165 -11.34 0.09 7.56
N VAL A 166 -10.90 1.34 7.48
CA VAL A 166 -9.96 1.97 8.41
C VAL A 166 -10.57 3.28 8.88
N LYS A 167 -10.50 3.55 10.18
CA LYS A 167 -10.87 4.84 10.78
C LYS A 167 -9.71 5.35 11.60
N TYR A 168 -9.36 6.61 11.45
CA TYR A 168 -8.33 7.24 12.25
C TYR A 168 -8.81 7.42 13.70
N SER A 169 -7.89 7.23 14.62
CA SER A 169 -8.08 7.50 16.02
C SER A 169 -7.07 8.57 16.48
N GLU A 170 -6.61 8.50 17.71
CA GLU A 170 -5.72 9.47 18.32
C GLU A 170 -4.27 9.37 17.81
N LYS A 171 -3.50 10.45 17.99
CA LYS A 171 -2.07 10.43 17.78
C LYS A 171 -1.41 9.55 18.83
N TRP A 172 -0.36 8.82 18.41
CA TRP A 172 0.39 7.93 19.30
C TRP A 172 1.78 8.51 19.56
N GLU A 173 2.02 8.97 20.79
CA GLU A 173 3.27 9.66 21.16
C GLU A 173 4.51 8.77 20.98
N GLN A 174 4.41 7.50 21.33
CA GLN A 174 5.51 6.52 21.24
C GLN A 174 5.61 5.83 19.87
N PHE A 175 5.15 6.47 18.82
CA PHE A 175 5.11 5.87 17.48
C PHE A 175 6.51 5.51 16.97
N ASP A 176 7.47 6.40 17.15
CA ASP A 176 8.83 6.21 16.65
C ASP A 176 9.55 5.07 17.39
N GLU A 177 9.36 4.96 18.71
CA GLU A 177 9.87 3.84 19.52
C GLU A 177 9.31 2.49 19.03
N LEU A 178 8.03 2.44 18.67
CA LEU A 178 7.42 1.24 18.10
C LEU A 178 8.00 0.89 16.72
N ARG A 179 8.34 1.89 15.92
CA ARG A 179 9.02 1.68 14.64
C ARG A 179 10.43 1.13 14.82
N GLU A 180 11.22 1.69 15.72
CA GLU A 180 12.55 1.18 16.06
C GLU A 180 12.46 -0.26 16.56
N ARG A 181 11.50 -0.56 17.44
CA ARG A 181 11.25 -1.93 17.89
C ARG A 181 10.91 -2.86 16.73
N LEU A 182 10.12 -2.43 15.75
CA LEU A 182 9.85 -3.21 14.56
C LEU A 182 11.12 -3.45 13.74
N ASP A 183 11.98 -2.42 13.58
CA ASP A 183 13.21 -2.54 12.82
C ASP A 183 14.19 -3.52 13.48
N CYS A 184 14.35 -3.49 14.80
CA CYS A 184 15.10 -4.52 15.53
C CYS A 184 14.50 -5.93 15.36
N MET A 185 13.17 -6.04 15.37
CA MET A 185 12.53 -7.35 15.12
C MET A 185 12.82 -7.90 13.73
N LYS A 186 12.88 -7.03 12.72
CA LYS A 186 13.11 -7.44 11.31
C LYS A 186 14.44 -8.13 11.11
N GLU A 187 15.47 -7.80 11.89
CA GLU A 187 16.77 -8.45 11.82
C GLU A 187 16.70 -9.95 12.17
N HIS A 188 15.65 -10.35 12.87
CA HIS A 188 15.45 -11.71 13.36
C HIS A 188 14.20 -12.38 12.81
N MET A 189 13.55 -11.76 11.80
CA MET A 189 12.34 -12.29 11.21
C MET A 189 12.63 -12.96 9.87
N TRP A 190 12.11 -14.17 9.74
CA TRP A 190 12.01 -14.82 8.44
C TRP A 190 10.63 -14.51 7.83
N GLY A 191 10.62 -13.66 6.83
CA GLY A 191 9.36 -13.21 6.19
C GLY A 191 8.57 -12.20 7.04
N VAL A 192 7.25 -12.33 7.08
CA VAL A 192 6.33 -11.40 7.77
C VAL A 192 5.71 -11.98 9.04
N SER A 193 6.19 -13.13 9.50
CA SER A 193 5.66 -13.77 10.70
C SER A 193 6.24 -13.12 11.95
N THR A 194 5.36 -12.60 12.79
CA THR A 194 5.70 -12.00 14.08
C THR A 194 5.40 -12.93 15.26
N GLN A 195 4.91 -14.13 14.99
CA GLN A 195 4.51 -15.06 16.05
C GLN A 195 5.72 -15.74 16.66
N SER A 196 6.26 -15.14 17.71
CA SER A 196 7.05 -15.83 18.69
C SER A 196 6.11 -16.30 19.82
N LYS A 197 6.10 -17.58 20.13
CA LYS A 197 5.53 -18.05 21.40
C LYS A 197 6.33 -17.40 22.53
N VAL A 198 5.63 -16.81 23.49
CA VAL A 198 6.26 -16.12 24.62
C VAL A 198 7.36 -17.00 25.24
N GLY A 199 8.57 -16.44 25.39
CA GLY A 199 9.70 -17.11 26.04
C GLY A 199 10.60 -17.97 25.15
N ARG A 200 10.37 -18.04 23.83
CA ARG A 200 11.32 -18.72 22.93
C ARG A 200 12.54 -17.86 22.66
N LYS A 201 13.71 -18.46 22.84
CA LYS A 201 14.98 -17.89 22.40
C LYS A 201 15.01 -17.86 20.86
N LEU A 202 15.80 -16.95 20.31
CA LEU A 202 16.09 -16.94 18.88
C LEU A 202 16.67 -18.29 18.46
N GLU A 203 16.15 -18.86 17.39
CA GLU A 203 16.64 -20.11 16.84
C GLU A 203 17.79 -19.79 15.87
N LYS A 204 18.90 -20.52 15.96
CA LYS A 204 19.99 -20.45 15.00
C LYS A 204 19.79 -21.53 13.96
N VAL A 205 19.61 -21.13 12.71
CA VAL A 205 19.53 -22.05 11.58
C VAL A 205 20.82 -21.90 10.77
N THR A 206 21.48 -23.01 10.48
CA THR A 206 22.67 -23.04 9.64
C THR A 206 22.33 -23.78 8.36
N PHE A 207 22.57 -23.15 7.21
CA PHE A 207 22.39 -23.76 5.91
C PHE A 207 23.76 -24.05 5.30
N ASN A 208 23.96 -25.26 4.81
CA ASN A 208 25.09 -25.57 3.94
C ASN A 208 24.59 -25.55 2.49
N VAL A 209 25.08 -24.59 1.72
CA VAL A 209 24.76 -24.48 0.30
C VAL A 209 25.88 -25.19 -0.47
N CYS A 210 25.52 -26.25 -1.19
CA CYS A 210 26.43 -26.96 -2.10
C CYS A 210 26.07 -26.56 -3.53
N TYR A 211 27.07 -26.21 -4.31
CA TYR A 211 26.92 -25.84 -5.71
C TYR A 211 28.05 -26.45 -6.53
N GLU A 212 27.83 -26.63 -7.82
CA GLU A 212 28.84 -27.14 -8.73
C GLU A 212 29.85 -26.05 -9.12
N GLU A 213 31.04 -26.45 -9.52
CA GLU A 213 32.09 -25.53 -9.98
C GLU A 213 31.60 -24.73 -11.18
N GLY A 214 31.62 -23.39 -11.10
CA GLY A 214 31.08 -22.46 -12.11
C GLY A 214 29.70 -21.86 -11.77
N GLU A 215 29.05 -22.32 -10.72
CA GLU A 215 27.75 -21.77 -10.25
C GLU A 215 27.87 -20.73 -9.13
N GLU A 216 29.01 -20.04 -9.04
CA GLU A 216 29.33 -19.06 -8.00
C GLU A 216 28.37 -17.86 -7.96
N HIS A 217 27.60 -17.64 -9.04
CA HIS A 217 26.56 -16.61 -9.11
C HIS A 217 25.40 -16.83 -8.12
N ILE A 218 25.24 -18.04 -7.59
CA ILE A 218 24.22 -18.41 -6.59
C ILE A 218 24.49 -17.74 -5.22
N HIS A 219 25.69 -17.22 -5.00
CA HIS A 219 26.08 -16.52 -3.78
C HIS A 219 25.58 -15.09 -3.63
N ARG A 220 24.86 -14.56 -4.62
CA ARG A 220 24.41 -13.16 -4.61
C ARG A 220 23.03 -12.99 -4.01
#